data_9b23ddc7d81ef955049f371441622abb
#
_entry.id   9b23ddc7d81ef955049f371441622abb
#
_cell.length_a   1.000
_cell.length_b   1.000
_cell.length_c   1.000
_cell.angle_alpha   90.00
_cell.angle_beta   90.00
_cell.angle_gamma   90.00
#
_symmetry.space_group_name_H-M   'P 1'
#
loop_
_entity.id
_entity.type
_entity.pdbx_description
1 polymer ?
#
loop_
_entity_poly.entity_id
_entity_poly.type
_entity_poly.pdbx_seq_one_letter_code
_entity_poly.pdbx_strand_id
1 'polypeptide(L)'
;MYIEKIKSPADLKKLDLKELQVVADETRQAVLNRVSKHGGHVGPNLGFVEATVALHYVFDAPKDKLVFDVSHQCYPHKVLTGRAAGFLGDVDDMNAISGYSSPAECPEYDNFEVGHTSTSVSLATGLQKARDIKGTDENIIAIIGDGSLSGGEAFEGLDEASELGTGIIIVVNDNEMSIAENHGGIYKNLRALRQSNGTCEHNWFKAWGFEYKYLEEGNDIEKLIQVFKSVKDTDKPTVVHIHTEKGHGFAPAVANKEAWHWGMPFNLEDGSRPRRNADGTLPEVAPTEDYGTLFSDWMLSEMKQDKTLIAVTAGTPTAGGFTADKRQLAGKQHIDMGIAEEQAVAMISGMAKGGLHPVWTVYSTFIQRTYDQIAQDLCINSNPAVINVVGGGVNSMNDITHICLFDIPMLCSIPGLIYLAPTTCEEYFAMLRWSILQDKKPIAIRVPSNGVVHTSEAVDAEYGYEAKYKVMHQGEKVAVIAAGSFYQKGENVVRLLADKGIDATLINPRYLNEVDAETLDSLKANHQLVVTLEDGSKDGGFGERIASYYGTSEMKVMVGGIRKGLYDRYDVKQLLSDNRLLDEQIVEDILLVIND
;
A
#
# COMPACT_ATOMS: atom_id res chain seq x y z
N MET A 1 -31.74 16.23 6.96
CA MET A 1 -31.29 15.00 6.30
C MET A 1 -31.51 13.80 7.23
N TYR A 2 -31.76 12.61 6.68
CA TYR A 2 -31.89 11.40 7.50
C TYR A 2 -30.57 11.02 8.16
N ILE A 3 -29.45 11.08 7.42
CA ILE A 3 -28.13 10.66 7.93
C ILE A 3 -27.64 11.48 9.13
N GLU A 4 -28.10 12.72 9.32
CA GLU A 4 -27.80 13.52 10.52
C GLU A 4 -28.46 12.94 11.78
N LYS A 5 -29.58 12.25 11.59
CA LYS A 5 -30.39 11.67 12.67
C LYS A 5 -29.98 10.23 13.00
N ILE A 6 -29.30 9.55 12.08
CA ILE A 6 -28.81 8.19 12.26
C ILE A 6 -27.58 8.24 13.16
N LYS A 7 -27.70 7.71 14.37
CA LYS A 7 -26.61 7.61 15.34
C LYS A 7 -26.10 6.18 15.48
N SER A 8 -26.91 5.22 15.04
CA SER A 8 -26.59 3.80 15.06
C SER A 8 -27.40 3.06 13.99
N PRO A 9 -26.99 1.85 13.59
CA PRO A 9 -27.77 1.00 12.70
C PRO A 9 -29.21 0.72 13.18
N ALA A 10 -29.48 0.77 14.49
CA ALA A 10 -30.82 0.61 15.01
C ALA A 10 -31.80 1.70 14.54
N ASP A 11 -31.29 2.87 14.15
CA ASP A 11 -32.14 3.93 13.61
C ASP A 11 -32.60 3.62 12.18
N LEU A 12 -31.78 2.93 11.39
CA LEU A 12 -32.14 2.46 10.03
C LEU A 12 -33.33 1.50 10.05
N LYS A 13 -33.39 0.63 11.06
CA LYS A 13 -34.44 -0.40 11.18
C LYS A 13 -35.84 0.16 11.42
N LYS A 14 -35.95 1.45 11.70
CA LYS A 14 -37.24 2.17 11.89
C LYS A 14 -37.77 2.75 10.58
N LEU A 15 -36.98 2.72 9.50
CA LEU A 15 -37.28 3.34 8.21
C LEU A 15 -37.94 2.35 7.24
N ASP A 16 -38.79 2.88 6.38
CA ASP A 16 -39.33 2.10 5.26
C ASP A 16 -38.37 2.07 4.05
N LEU A 17 -38.70 1.27 3.02
CA LEU A 17 -37.85 1.12 1.84
C LEU A 17 -37.59 2.43 1.08
N LYS A 18 -38.57 3.35 1.05
CA LYS A 18 -38.41 4.64 0.38
C LYS A 18 -37.46 5.55 1.17
N GLU A 19 -37.59 5.53 2.47
CA GLU A 19 -36.71 6.27 3.37
C GLU A 19 -35.27 5.73 3.31
N LEU A 20 -35.10 4.40 3.24
CA LEU A 20 -33.78 3.78 3.07
C LEU A 20 -33.13 4.17 1.73
N GLN A 21 -33.89 4.33 0.65
CA GLN A 21 -33.37 4.86 -0.60
C GLN A 21 -32.86 6.29 -0.43
N VAL A 22 -33.60 7.14 0.26
CA VAL A 22 -33.15 8.52 0.56
C VAL A 22 -31.89 8.50 1.41
N VAL A 23 -31.78 7.61 2.40
CA VAL A 23 -30.57 7.43 3.21
C VAL A 23 -29.37 7.05 2.34
N ALA A 24 -29.55 6.13 1.39
CA ALA A 24 -28.47 5.76 0.45
C ALA A 24 -28.02 6.95 -0.39
N ASP A 25 -28.95 7.71 -0.94
CA ASP A 25 -28.65 8.89 -1.76
C ASP A 25 -27.95 9.98 -0.93
N GLU A 26 -28.42 10.26 0.28
CA GLU A 26 -27.76 11.21 1.20
C GLU A 26 -26.36 10.74 1.62
N THR A 27 -26.18 9.43 1.86
CA THR A 27 -24.89 8.83 2.19
C THR A 27 -23.91 8.99 1.02
N ARG A 28 -24.37 8.71 -0.21
CA ARG A 28 -23.57 8.91 -1.43
C ARG A 28 -23.12 10.35 -1.58
N GLN A 29 -24.02 11.31 -1.38
CA GLN A 29 -23.69 12.73 -1.47
C GLN A 29 -22.70 13.15 -0.37
N ALA A 30 -22.85 12.64 0.86
CA ALA A 30 -21.93 12.91 1.95
C ALA A 30 -20.52 12.38 1.65
N VAL A 31 -20.41 11.14 1.13
CA VAL A 31 -19.14 10.58 0.67
C VAL A 31 -18.52 11.44 -0.43
N LEU A 32 -19.29 11.78 -1.47
CA LEU A 32 -18.82 12.64 -2.56
C LEU A 32 -18.36 14.01 -2.08
N ASN A 33 -19.09 14.63 -1.15
CA ASN A 33 -18.72 15.91 -0.55
C ASN A 33 -17.33 15.81 0.11
N ARG A 34 -17.07 14.76 0.91
CA ARG A 34 -15.78 14.57 1.57
C ARG A 34 -14.66 14.29 0.55
N VAL A 35 -14.82 13.28 -0.31
CA VAL A 35 -13.75 12.86 -1.22
C VAL A 35 -13.44 13.92 -2.30
N SER A 36 -14.39 14.76 -2.66
CA SER A 36 -14.13 15.89 -3.57
C SER A 36 -13.22 16.94 -2.96
N LYS A 37 -13.22 17.08 -1.63
CA LYS A 37 -12.40 18.06 -0.90
C LYS A 37 -11.04 17.52 -0.53
N HIS A 38 -10.99 16.28 -0.07
CA HIS A 38 -9.80 15.69 0.56
C HIS A 38 -9.14 14.59 -0.28
N GLY A 39 -9.82 14.12 -1.34
CA GLY A 39 -9.40 12.91 -2.03
C GLY A 39 -9.80 11.64 -1.27
N GLY A 40 -9.32 10.48 -1.73
CA GLY A 40 -9.58 9.18 -1.13
C GLY A 40 -10.19 8.19 -2.11
N HIS A 41 -10.71 7.07 -1.58
CA HIS A 41 -11.32 6.02 -2.38
C HIS A 41 -12.74 6.42 -2.81
N VAL A 42 -12.93 6.68 -4.10
CA VAL A 42 -14.21 7.17 -4.66
C VAL A 42 -15.06 6.01 -5.14
N GLY A 43 -14.60 5.31 -6.19
CA GLY A 43 -15.35 4.24 -6.83
C GLY A 43 -15.77 3.10 -5.91
N PRO A 44 -14.86 2.56 -5.06
CA PRO A 44 -15.20 1.49 -4.12
C PRO A 44 -16.31 1.87 -3.14
N ASN A 45 -16.27 3.08 -2.57
CA ASN A 45 -17.29 3.55 -1.64
C ASN A 45 -18.64 3.75 -2.31
N LEU A 46 -18.67 4.39 -3.48
CA LEU A 46 -19.91 4.67 -4.21
C LEU A 46 -20.60 3.39 -4.68
N GLY A 47 -19.84 2.37 -5.07
CA GLY A 47 -20.37 1.09 -5.51
C GLY A 47 -20.97 0.22 -4.40
N PHE A 48 -20.69 0.55 -3.13
CA PHE A 48 -21.08 -0.29 -1.98
C PHE A 48 -22.05 0.41 -1.00
N VAL A 49 -22.65 1.54 -1.38
CA VAL A 49 -23.57 2.31 -0.52
C VAL A 49 -24.81 1.50 -0.18
N GLU A 50 -25.54 0.99 -1.20
CA GLU A 50 -26.78 0.25 -1.04
C GLU A 50 -26.58 -1.04 -0.26
N ALA A 51 -25.49 -1.75 -0.54
CA ALA A 51 -25.13 -2.97 0.17
C ALA A 51 -24.86 -2.70 1.65
N THR A 52 -24.18 -1.58 1.98
CA THR A 52 -23.92 -1.18 3.36
C THR A 52 -25.21 -0.82 4.09
N VAL A 53 -26.12 -0.06 3.45
CA VAL A 53 -27.45 0.25 4.02
C VAL A 53 -28.22 -1.04 4.31
N ALA A 54 -28.25 -1.98 3.36
CA ALA A 54 -28.96 -3.25 3.51
C ALA A 54 -28.34 -4.14 4.60
N LEU A 55 -27.01 -4.21 4.70
CA LEU A 55 -26.30 -4.94 5.75
C LEU A 55 -26.69 -4.41 7.13
N HIS A 56 -26.61 -3.10 7.34
CA HIS A 56 -26.98 -2.47 8.62
C HIS A 56 -28.49 -2.52 8.92
N TYR A 57 -29.33 -2.61 7.89
CA TYR A 57 -30.77 -2.80 8.07
C TYR A 57 -31.12 -4.22 8.52
N VAL A 58 -30.41 -5.23 8.00
CA VAL A 58 -30.71 -6.65 8.26
C VAL A 58 -30.01 -7.15 9.51
N PHE A 59 -28.71 -6.96 9.61
CA PHE A 59 -27.89 -7.45 10.72
C PHE A 59 -27.91 -6.52 11.93
N ASP A 60 -27.61 -7.04 13.10
CA ASP A 60 -27.75 -6.34 14.38
C ASP A 60 -26.40 -5.85 14.91
N ALA A 61 -25.67 -5.05 14.10
CA ALA A 61 -24.43 -4.43 14.56
C ALA A 61 -24.69 -3.47 15.74
N PRO A 62 -23.84 -3.48 16.80
CA PRO A 62 -22.52 -4.12 16.88
C PRO A 62 -22.52 -5.57 17.39
N LYS A 63 -23.69 -6.18 17.72
CA LYS A 63 -23.74 -7.60 18.09
C LYS A 63 -23.19 -8.43 16.95
N ASP A 64 -23.80 -8.36 15.77
CA ASP A 64 -23.31 -8.98 14.55
C ASP A 64 -22.04 -8.26 14.07
N LYS A 65 -21.04 -9.02 13.60
CA LYS A 65 -19.71 -8.51 13.27
C LYS A 65 -19.53 -8.39 11.77
N LEU A 66 -19.26 -7.18 11.30
CA LEU A 66 -18.90 -6.90 9.92
C LEU A 66 -17.37 -6.74 9.83
N VAL A 67 -16.73 -7.50 8.96
CA VAL A 67 -15.28 -7.47 8.69
C VAL A 67 -15.06 -7.09 7.24
N PHE A 68 -14.58 -5.86 7.01
CA PHE A 68 -14.34 -5.34 5.68
C PHE A 68 -12.93 -5.70 5.21
N ASP A 69 -12.81 -6.28 4.02
CA ASP A 69 -11.52 -6.46 3.35
C ASP A 69 -10.96 -5.12 2.86
N VAL A 70 -9.66 -4.87 3.01
CA VAL A 70 -9.06 -3.54 2.75
C VAL A 70 -9.71 -2.44 3.59
N SER A 71 -11.02 -2.51 3.71
CA SER A 71 -11.92 -1.52 4.31
C SER A 71 -11.98 -0.14 3.63
N HIS A 72 -11.40 -0.01 2.44
CA HIS A 72 -11.42 1.22 1.64
C HIS A 72 -12.81 1.59 1.09
N GLN A 73 -13.81 0.72 1.26
CA GLN A 73 -15.23 0.91 0.93
C GLN A 73 -16.10 1.16 2.18
N CYS A 74 -15.50 1.50 3.32
CA CYS A 74 -16.19 1.60 4.60
C CYS A 74 -16.79 2.99 4.92
N TYR A 75 -16.69 3.99 4.03
CA TYR A 75 -17.27 5.32 4.31
C TYR A 75 -18.79 5.27 4.55
N PRO A 76 -19.60 4.54 3.77
CA PRO A 76 -21.02 4.36 4.08
C PRO A 76 -21.25 3.76 5.46
N HIS A 77 -20.46 2.76 5.86
CA HIS A 77 -20.50 2.17 7.20
C HIS A 77 -20.25 3.23 8.30
N LYS A 78 -19.24 4.09 8.11
CA LYS A 78 -18.93 5.17 9.07
C LYS A 78 -20.09 6.18 9.18
N VAL A 79 -20.67 6.58 8.05
CA VAL A 79 -21.85 7.47 8.04
C VAL A 79 -22.99 6.87 8.85
N LEU A 80 -23.28 5.58 8.65
CA LEU A 80 -24.42 4.88 9.27
C LEU A 80 -24.18 4.42 10.71
N THR A 81 -22.96 4.52 11.20
CA THR A 81 -22.56 4.21 12.59
C THR A 81 -22.24 5.47 13.41
N GLY A 82 -22.91 6.60 13.08
CA GLY A 82 -22.89 7.82 13.88
C GLY A 82 -21.78 8.83 13.54
N ARG A 83 -20.95 8.55 12.52
CA ARG A 83 -19.84 9.43 12.11
C ARG A 83 -20.18 10.33 10.90
N ALA A 84 -21.47 10.52 10.61
CA ALA A 84 -21.93 11.34 9.49
C ALA A 84 -21.39 12.78 9.51
N ALA A 85 -21.14 13.35 10.69
CA ALA A 85 -20.60 14.71 10.84
C ALA A 85 -19.25 14.89 10.11
N GLY A 86 -18.41 13.85 10.04
CA GLY A 86 -17.13 13.87 9.32
C GLY A 86 -17.25 13.87 7.79
N PHE A 87 -18.48 13.80 7.25
CA PHE A 87 -18.77 13.78 5.82
C PHE A 87 -19.64 14.96 5.38
N LEU A 88 -20.22 15.71 6.34
CA LEU A 88 -21.14 16.80 6.07
C LEU A 88 -20.47 18.17 6.23
N GLY A 89 -20.94 19.14 5.49
CA GLY A 89 -20.49 20.53 5.59
C GLY A 89 -19.06 20.76 5.07
N ASP A 90 -18.45 21.82 5.58
CA ASP A 90 -17.04 22.12 5.34
C ASP A 90 -16.20 21.45 6.41
N VAL A 91 -15.87 20.18 6.16
CA VAL A 91 -14.95 19.44 7.01
C VAL A 91 -13.54 19.83 6.58
N ASP A 92 -12.88 20.69 7.37
CA ASP A 92 -11.53 21.17 7.08
C ASP A 92 -10.45 20.17 7.51
N ASP A 93 -10.76 19.27 8.44
CA ASP A 93 -9.82 18.28 8.94
C ASP A 93 -9.88 16.97 8.13
N MET A 94 -8.91 16.80 7.24
CA MET A 94 -8.73 15.58 6.46
C MET A 94 -8.54 14.34 7.37
N ASN A 95 -7.94 14.51 8.52
CA ASN A 95 -7.60 13.43 9.45
C ASN A 95 -8.73 13.08 10.44
N ALA A 96 -9.82 13.83 10.47
CA ALA A 96 -10.94 13.59 11.39
C ALA A 96 -11.60 12.20 11.21
N ILE A 97 -11.53 11.64 9.98
CA ILE A 97 -12.07 10.31 9.66
C ILE A 97 -11.01 9.53 8.89
N SER A 98 -10.62 8.35 9.39
CA SER A 98 -9.73 7.43 8.68
C SER A 98 -10.35 6.97 7.36
N GLY A 99 -9.50 6.73 6.37
CA GLY A 99 -9.88 6.13 5.08
C GLY A 99 -10.27 4.65 5.18
N TYR A 100 -10.02 4.03 6.33
CA TYR A 100 -10.15 2.60 6.60
C TYR A 100 -10.94 2.36 7.89
N SER A 101 -11.35 1.10 8.11
CA SER A 101 -11.91 0.67 9.41
C SER A 101 -10.87 0.89 10.50
N SER A 102 -11.28 1.52 11.61
CA SER A 102 -10.37 1.87 12.69
C SER A 102 -11.05 1.72 14.07
N PRO A 103 -10.67 0.69 14.84
CA PRO A 103 -11.10 0.55 16.23
C PRO A 103 -10.69 1.73 17.12
N ALA A 104 -9.60 2.43 16.77
CA ALA A 104 -9.21 3.65 17.49
C ALA A 104 -10.23 4.79 17.29
N GLU A 105 -10.91 4.81 16.15
CA GLU A 105 -11.97 5.78 15.83
C GLU A 105 -13.33 5.36 16.39
N CYS A 106 -13.68 4.07 16.26
CA CYS A 106 -14.98 3.55 16.70
C CYS A 106 -14.90 2.06 17.08
N PRO A 107 -14.44 1.72 18.30
CA PRO A 107 -14.23 0.32 18.71
C PRO A 107 -15.50 -0.52 18.78
N GLU A 108 -16.67 0.12 18.82
CA GLU A 108 -17.96 -0.57 18.87
C GLU A 108 -18.32 -1.23 17.53
N TYR A 109 -18.05 -0.56 16.41
CA TYR A 109 -18.47 -0.99 15.08
C TYR A 109 -17.31 -1.42 14.18
N ASP A 110 -16.11 -0.91 14.39
CA ASP A 110 -14.91 -1.25 13.63
C ASP A 110 -14.14 -2.35 14.40
N ASN A 111 -14.17 -3.59 13.90
CA ASN A 111 -13.60 -4.73 14.61
C ASN A 111 -12.09 -4.85 14.46
N PHE A 112 -11.54 -4.39 13.34
CA PHE A 112 -10.12 -4.49 12.98
C PHE A 112 -9.63 -3.24 12.28
N GLU A 113 -8.36 -2.89 12.50
CA GLU A 113 -7.62 -1.97 11.65
C GLU A 113 -7.17 -2.77 10.42
N VAL A 114 -7.74 -2.49 9.25
CA VAL A 114 -7.49 -3.24 8.02
C VAL A 114 -7.26 -2.26 6.87
N GLY A 115 -6.21 -2.46 6.09
CA GLY A 115 -5.89 -1.67 4.90
C GLY A 115 -5.30 -2.52 3.77
N HIS A 116 -4.64 -3.65 4.10
CA HIS A 116 -4.20 -4.60 3.10
C HIS A 116 -5.32 -5.55 2.69
N THR A 117 -5.24 -6.05 1.45
CA THR A 117 -6.25 -6.93 0.83
C THR A 117 -6.22 -8.35 1.40
N SER A 118 -7.28 -9.12 1.13
CA SER A 118 -7.35 -10.58 1.23
C SER A 118 -7.46 -11.13 2.66
N THR A 119 -7.52 -10.28 3.69
CA THR A 119 -7.45 -10.70 5.10
C THR A 119 -8.82 -10.90 5.77
N SER A 120 -9.89 -10.33 5.21
CA SER A 120 -11.19 -10.26 5.89
C SER A 120 -11.80 -11.63 6.20
N VAL A 121 -11.65 -12.59 5.30
CA VAL A 121 -12.22 -13.93 5.51
C VAL A 121 -11.47 -14.64 6.64
N SER A 122 -10.14 -14.58 6.66
CA SER A 122 -9.32 -15.15 7.73
C SER A 122 -9.61 -14.53 9.10
N LEU A 123 -9.75 -13.20 9.17
CA LEU A 123 -10.14 -12.51 10.40
C LEU A 123 -11.55 -12.93 10.87
N ALA A 124 -12.48 -13.07 9.93
CA ALA A 124 -13.85 -13.49 10.21
C ALA A 124 -13.92 -14.96 10.68
N THR A 125 -13.12 -15.87 10.12
CA THR A 125 -13.05 -17.26 10.62
C THR A 125 -12.56 -17.32 12.07
N GLY A 126 -11.61 -16.46 12.44
CA GLY A 126 -11.19 -16.30 13.84
C GLY A 126 -12.32 -15.84 14.78
N LEU A 127 -13.13 -14.86 14.35
CA LEU A 127 -14.32 -14.42 15.10
C LEU A 127 -15.37 -15.52 15.17
N GLN A 128 -15.60 -16.26 14.07
CA GLN A 128 -16.56 -17.37 14.03
C GLN A 128 -16.15 -18.48 15.00
N LYS A 129 -14.89 -18.88 15.04
CA LYS A 129 -14.38 -19.86 16.02
C LYS A 129 -14.54 -19.37 17.46
N ALA A 130 -14.29 -18.08 17.71
CA ALA A 130 -14.48 -17.51 19.04
C ALA A 130 -15.95 -17.52 19.47
N ARG A 131 -16.88 -17.19 18.55
CA ARG A 131 -18.33 -17.30 18.74
C ARG A 131 -18.72 -18.75 19.09
N ASP A 132 -18.30 -19.71 18.29
CA ASP A 132 -18.67 -21.11 18.44
C ASP A 132 -18.16 -21.70 19.77
N ILE A 133 -16.93 -21.37 20.17
CA ILE A 133 -16.36 -21.78 21.47
C ILE A 133 -17.10 -21.16 22.65
N LYS A 134 -17.51 -19.90 22.53
CA LYS A 134 -18.28 -19.19 23.59
C LYS A 134 -19.74 -19.62 23.63
N GLY A 135 -20.26 -20.23 22.56
CA GLY A 135 -21.66 -20.58 22.41
C GLY A 135 -22.59 -19.38 22.30
N THR A 136 -22.09 -18.28 21.71
CA THR A 136 -22.88 -17.07 21.39
C THR A 136 -23.51 -17.19 20.00
N ASP A 137 -24.38 -16.24 19.62
CA ASP A 137 -25.29 -16.39 18.48
C ASP A 137 -25.19 -15.24 17.44
N GLU A 138 -24.17 -14.36 17.57
CA GLU A 138 -23.95 -13.30 16.61
C GLU A 138 -23.62 -13.81 15.20
N ASN A 139 -24.08 -13.10 14.16
CA ASN A 139 -23.65 -13.35 12.80
C ASN A 139 -22.24 -12.77 12.58
N ILE A 140 -21.38 -13.52 11.88
CA ILE A 140 -20.07 -13.07 11.46
C ILE A 140 -20.07 -12.92 9.94
N ILE A 141 -19.85 -11.70 9.46
CA ILE A 141 -19.96 -11.33 8.06
C ILE A 141 -18.61 -10.80 7.56
N ALA A 142 -17.95 -11.55 6.70
CA ALA A 142 -16.80 -11.07 5.93
C ALA A 142 -17.29 -10.38 4.65
N ILE A 143 -16.70 -9.23 4.32
CA ILE A 143 -17.01 -8.47 3.11
C ILE A 143 -15.72 -8.38 2.31
N ILE A 144 -15.67 -9.00 1.14
CA ILE A 144 -14.48 -9.06 0.29
C ILE A 144 -14.79 -8.62 -1.14
N GLY A 145 -13.94 -7.75 -1.70
CA GLY A 145 -14.02 -7.38 -3.11
C GLY A 145 -13.48 -8.49 -4.03
N ASP A 146 -14.00 -8.55 -5.25
CA ASP A 146 -13.52 -9.51 -6.25
C ASP A 146 -12.00 -9.41 -6.48
N GLY A 147 -11.43 -8.20 -6.55
CA GLY A 147 -9.98 -8.00 -6.71
C GLY A 147 -9.16 -8.68 -5.62
N SER A 148 -9.63 -8.68 -4.37
CA SER A 148 -8.94 -9.28 -3.22
C SER A 148 -8.97 -10.81 -3.21
N LEU A 149 -9.85 -11.43 -3.98
CA LEU A 149 -9.92 -12.90 -4.08
C LEU A 149 -8.69 -13.53 -4.76
N SER A 150 -7.83 -12.75 -5.41
CA SER A 150 -6.58 -13.27 -5.99
C SER A 150 -5.44 -13.46 -5.00
N GLY A 151 -5.54 -12.91 -3.78
CA GLY A 151 -4.51 -13.06 -2.76
C GLY A 151 -4.48 -14.43 -2.11
N GLY A 152 -3.30 -14.95 -1.79
CA GLY A 152 -3.11 -16.26 -1.16
C GLY A 152 -3.89 -16.42 0.13
N GLU A 153 -3.83 -15.43 1.03
CA GLU A 153 -4.56 -15.45 2.30
C GLU A 153 -6.08 -15.54 2.12
N ALA A 154 -6.65 -14.96 1.03
CA ALA A 154 -8.08 -15.12 0.74
C ALA A 154 -8.43 -16.57 0.40
N PHE A 155 -7.56 -17.28 -0.34
CA PHE A 155 -7.75 -18.71 -0.62
C PHE A 155 -7.66 -19.54 0.67
N GLU A 156 -6.66 -19.31 1.51
CA GLU A 156 -6.50 -19.98 2.81
C GLU A 156 -7.70 -19.70 3.73
N GLY A 157 -8.15 -18.45 3.79
CA GLY A 157 -9.31 -18.06 4.57
C GLY A 157 -10.62 -18.69 4.08
N LEU A 158 -10.82 -18.82 2.77
CA LEU A 158 -11.97 -19.51 2.18
C LEU A 158 -11.92 -21.02 2.42
N ASP A 159 -10.75 -21.64 2.31
CA ASP A 159 -10.56 -23.06 2.63
C ASP A 159 -10.95 -23.35 4.07
N GLU A 160 -10.40 -22.60 5.03
CA GLU A 160 -10.74 -22.72 6.46
C GLU A 160 -12.22 -22.41 6.72
N ALA A 161 -12.79 -21.37 6.09
CA ALA A 161 -14.20 -21.01 6.25
C ALA A 161 -15.15 -22.14 5.82
N SER A 162 -14.77 -22.88 4.78
CA SER A 162 -15.56 -24.03 4.30
C SER A 162 -15.54 -25.21 5.26
N GLU A 163 -14.43 -25.41 5.98
CA GLU A 163 -14.23 -26.51 6.96
C GLU A 163 -14.91 -26.23 8.31
N LEU A 164 -15.22 -24.95 8.65
CA LEU A 164 -15.82 -24.59 9.93
C LEU A 164 -17.12 -25.35 10.24
N GLY A 165 -17.92 -25.66 9.24
CA GLY A 165 -19.21 -26.36 9.39
C GLY A 165 -20.29 -25.57 10.13
N THR A 166 -20.04 -24.28 10.43
CA THR A 166 -20.95 -23.35 11.12
C THR A 166 -21.18 -22.10 10.29
N GLY A 167 -22.19 -21.31 10.64
CA GLY A 167 -22.72 -20.23 9.83
C GLY A 167 -21.84 -18.99 9.80
N ILE A 168 -20.82 -18.95 8.94
CA ILE A 168 -20.14 -17.72 8.51
C ILE A 168 -20.74 -17.22 7.20
N ILE A 169 -20.88 -15.90 7.06
CA ILE A 169 -21.41 -15.25 5.84
C ILE A 169 -20.29 -14.51 5.15
N ILE A 170 -20.04 -14.81 3.87
CA ILE A 170 -19.02 -14.15 3.06
C ILE A 170 -19.73 -13.39 1.93
N VAL A 171 -19.69 -12.07 1.98
CA VAL A 171 -20.24 -11.20 0.94
C VAL A 171 -19.13 -10.89 -0.06
N VAL A 172 -19.24 -11.47 -1.26
CA VAL A 172 -18.34 -11.17 -2.38
C VAL A 172 -18.94 -10.01 -3.18
N ASN A 173 -18.29 -8.85 -3.08
CA ASN A 173 -18.65 -7.67 -3.85
C ASN A 173 -17.91 -7.67 -5.18
N ASP A 174 -18.57 -8.18 -6.23
CA ASP A 174 -18.01 -8.28 -7.57
C ASP A 174 -18.43 -7.09 -8.43
N ASN A 175 -17.47 -6.24 -8.78
CA ASN A 175 -17.67 -5.12 -9.70
C ASN A 175 -16.75 -5.19 -10.93
N GLU A 176 -16.16 -6.35 -11.17
CA GLU A 176 -15.28 -6.69 -12.30
C GLU A 176 -13.93 -5.95 -12.31
N MET A 177 -13.58 -5.27 -11.22
CA MET A 177 -12.39 -4.43 -11.14
C MET A 177 -11.66 -4.58 -9.79
N SER A 178 -10.34 -4.69 -9.87
CA SER A 178 -9.41 -4.35 -8.79
C SER A 178 -9.16 -2.82 -8.77
N ILE A 179 -7.91 -2.37 -8.63
CA ILE A 179 -7.54 -0.98 -8.99
C ILE A 179 -7.73 -0.83 -10.51
N ALA A 180 -7.03 -1.66 -11.28
CA ALA A 180 -7.19 -1.83 -12.73
C ALA A 180 -8.08 -3.05 -13.04
N GLU A 181 -7.94 -3.65 -14.21
CA GLU A 181 -8.62 -4.89 -14.59
C GLU A 181 -8.18 -6.08 -13.72
N ASN A 182 -9.09 -7.01 -13.50
CA ASN A 182 -8.80 -8.24 -12.76
C ASN A 182 -7.99 -9.26 -13.59
N HIS A 183 -6.98 -9.86 -12.97
CA HIS A 183 -6.14 -10.91 -13.56
C HIS A 183 -6.18 -12.19 -12.72
N GLY A 184 -6.33 -13.34 -13.39
CA GLY A 184 -6.34 -14.66 -12.75
C GLY A 184 -7.46 -15.58 -13.23
N GLY A 185 -7.31 -16.87 -12.98
CA GLY A 185 -8.27 -17.91 -13.42
C GLY A 185 -9.64 -17.81 -12.77
N ILE A 186 -9.70 -17.37 -11.50
CA ILE A 186 -10.92 -17.22 -10.73
C ILE A 186 -11.93 -16.28 -11.41
N TYR A 187 -11.46 -15.22 -12.06
CA TYR A 187 -12.33 -14.23 -12.71
C TYR A 187 -13.09 -14.78 -13.92
N LYS A 188 -12.58 -15.87 -14.53
CA LYS A 188 -13.35 -16.60 -15.56
C LYS A 188 -14.57 -17.28 -14.95
N ASN A 189 -14.43 -17.82 -13.74
CA ASN A 189 -15.54 -18.42 -13.01
C ASN A 189 -16.53 -17.38 -12.52
N LEU A 190 -16.07 -16.27 -11.91
CA LEU A 190 -16.95 -15.17 -11.49
C LEU A 190 -17.76 -14.63 -12.68
N ARG A 191 -17.13 -14.44 -13.85
CA ARG A 191 -17.83 -14.03 -15.08
C ARG A 191 -18.89 -15.06 -15.50
N ALA A 192 -18.58 -16.36 -15.48
CA ALA A 192 -19.55 -17.40 -15.81
C ALA A 192 -20.74 -17.41 -14.83
N LEU A 193 -20.48 -17.19 -13.55
CA LEU A 193 -21.50 -17.06 -12.51
C LEU A 193 -22.40 -15.84 -12.76
N ARG A 194 -21.85 -14.67 -13.09
CA ARG A 194 -22.63 -13.48 -13.46
C ARG A 194 -23.48 -13.76 -14.70
N GLN A 195 -22.87 -14.26 -15.79
CA GLN A 195 -23.56 -14.53 -17.05
C GLN A 195 -24.70 -15.57 -16.94
N SER A 196 -24.60 -16.48 -15.98
CA SER A 196 -25.61 -17.50 -15.71
C SER A 196 -26.59 -17.15 -14.59
N ASN A 197 -26.54 -15.93 -14.07
CA ASN A 197 -27.29 -15.53 -12.88
C ASN A 197 -27.11 -16.53 -11.72
N GLY A 198 -25.85 -16.89 -11.46
CA GLY A 198 -25.44 -17.78 -10.37
C GLY A 198 -25.71 -19.27 -10.59
N THR A 199 -26.23 -19.68 -11.75
CA THR A 199 -26.65 -21.08 -12.01
C THR A 199 -25.60 -21.93 -12.72
N CYS A 200 -24.42 -21.39 -13.04
CA CYS A 200 -23.34 -22.13 -13.69
C CYS A 200 -23.00 -23.40 -12.90
N GLU A 201 -22.94 -24.54 -13.62
CA GLU A 201 -22.61 -25.84 -13.02
C GLU A 201 -21.24 -25.82 -12.37
N HIS A 202 -20.26 -25.19 -13.02
CA HIS A 202 -18.93 -25.01 -12.49
C HIS A 202 -18.90 -23.80 -11.57
N ASN A 203 -19.31 -23.96 -10.33
CA ASN A 203 -19.29 -22.95 -9.30
C ASN A 203 -18.18 -23.28 -8.28
N TRP A 204 -17.14 -22.47 -8.28
CA TRP A 204 -15.99 -22.65 -7.42
C TRP A 204 -16.33 -22.65 -5.91
N PHE A 205 -17.23 -21.76 -5.48
CA PHE A 205 -17.65 -21.71 -4.07
C PHE A 205 -18.42 -22.96 -3.67
N LYS A 206 -19.33 -23.45 -4.52
CA LYS A 206 -20.05 -24.71 -4.26
C LYS A 206 -19.13 -25.92 -4.26
N ALA A 207 -18.10 -25.92 -5.10
CA ALA A 207 -17.11 -26.99 -5.14
C ALA A 207 -16.33 -27.13 -3.83
N TRP A 208 -16.20 -26.04 -3.05
CA TRP A 208 -15.60 -26.03 -1.72
C TRP A 208 -16.61 -26.29 -0.59
N GLY A 209 -17.89 -26.48 -0.89
CA GLY A 209 -18.90 -26.81 0.11
C GLY A 209 -19.72 -25.65 0.64
N PHE A 210 -19.54 -24.44 0.13
CA PHE A 210 -20.36 -23.30 0.53
C PHE A 210 -21.80 -23.40 0.01
N GLU A 211 -22.76 -23.00 0.84
CA GLU A 211 -24.04 -22.52 0.33
C GLU A 211 -23.78 -21.24 -0.47
N TYR A 212 -24.45 -21.10 -1.61
CA TYR A 212 -24.17 -19.99 -2.53
C TYR A 212 -25.45 -19.28 -2.96
N LYS A 213 -25.45 -17.96 -2.81
CA LYS A 213 -26.49 -17.05 -3.28
C LYS A 213 -25.87 -16.05 -4.24
N TYR A 214 -26.56 -15.77 -5.34
CA TYR A 214 -26.17 -14.74 -6.30
C TYR A 214 -27.22 -13.66 -6.41
N LEU A 215 -26.78 -12.40 -6.54
CA LEU A 215 -27.65 -11.25 -6.79
C LEU A 215 -27.03 -10.37 -7.89
N GLU A 216 -27.69 -10.29 -9.04
CA GLU A 216 -27.27 -9.45 -10.17
C GLU A 216 -27.43 -7.96 -9.86
N GLU A 217 -28.54 -7.57 -9.23
CA GLU A 217 -28.85 -6.18 -8.95
C GLU A 217 -28.29 -5.73 -7.58
N GLY A 218 -26.95 -5.76 -7.46
CA GLY A 218 -26.22 -5.46 -6.22
C GLY A 218 -26.26 -3.99 -5.77
N ASN A 219 -26.93 -3.10 -6.52
CA ASN A 219 -27.24 -1.73 -6.10
C ASN A 219 -28.75 -1.50 -5.88
N ASP A 220 -29.56 -2.56 -5.76
CA ASP A 220 -30.98 -2.51 -5.41
C ASP A 220 -31.16 -2.86 -3.92
N ILE A 221 -31.54 -1.87 -3.11
CA ILE A 221 -31.68 -2.02 -1.64
C ILE A 221 -32.69 -3.10 -1.28
N GLU A 222 -33.83 -3.16 -1.95
CA GLU A 222 -34.90 -4.13 -1.62
C GLU A 222 -34.41 -5.56 -1.86
N LYS A 223 -33.77 -5.82 -2.99
CA LYS A 223 -33.22 -7.14 -3.35
C LYS A 223 -32.05 -7.51 -2.43
N LEU A 224 -31.18 -6.56 -2.10
CA LEU A 224 -30.11 -6.75 -1.11
C LEU A 224 -30.67 -7.13 0.27
N ILE A 225 -31.70 -6.46 0.74
CA ILE A 225 -32.38 -6.80 2.00
C ILE A 225 -32.95 -8.22 1.95
N GLN A 226 -33.56 -8.60 0.82
CA GLN A 226 -34.13 -9.94 0.65
C GLN A 226 -33.05 -11.03 0.70
N VAL A 227 -31.94 -10.87 -0.02
CA VAL A 227 -30.87 -11.85 -0.02
C VAL A 227 -30.17 -11.94 1.35
N PHE A 228 -29.88 -10.82 2.02
CA PHE A 228 -29.27 -10.84 3.35
C PHE A 228 -30.19 -11.43 4.42
N LYS A 229 -31.50 -11.15 4.37
CA LYS A 229 -32.47 -11.83 5.24
C LYS A 229 -32.51 -13.34 5.03
N SER A 230 -32.27 -13.81 3.80
CA SER A 230 -32.29 -15.24 3.50
C SER A 230 -31.10 -16.03 4.02
N VAL A 231 -30.06 -15.33 4.49
CA VAL A 231 -28.81 -15.92 5.03
C VAL A 231 -28.54 -15.50 6.48
N LYS A 232 -29.33 -14.59 7.03
CA LYS A 232 -29.23 -14.23 8.46
C LYS A 232 -29.45 -15.47 9.32
N ASP A 233 -28.64 -15.63 10.34
CA ASP A 233 -28.68 -16.77 11.29
C ASP A 233 -28.49 -18.14 10.60
N THR A 234 -27.76 -18.17 9.47
CA THR A 234 -27.41 -19.41 8.79
C THR A 234 -26.57 -20.30 9.69
N ASP A 235 -26.76 -21.62 9.56
CA ASP A 235 -25.99 -22.66 10.25
C ASP A 235 -24.85 -23.26 9.39
N LYS A 236 -24.71 -22.77 8.16
CA LYS A 236 -23.71 -23.26 7.20
C LYS A 236 -22.86 -22.12 6.63
N PRO A 237 -21.59 -22.38 6.29
CA PRO A 237 -20.78 -21.44 5.55
C PRO A 237 -21.46 -21.01 4.26
N THR A 238 -21.71 -19.72 4.12
CA THR A 238 -22.54 -19.19 3.02
C THR A 238 -21.84 -18.05 2.30
N VAL A 239 -21.76 -18.13 0.97
CA VAL A 239 -21.29 -17.05 0.09
C VAL A 239 -22.49 -16.33 -0.51
N VAL A 240 -22.54 -15.02 -0.34
CA VAL A 240 -23.46 -14.10 -1.02
C VAL A 240 -22.66 -13.30 -2.04
N HIS A 241 -22.79 -13.66 -3.30
CA HIS A 241 -22.11 -12.99 -4.42
C HIS A 241 -23.03 -11.94 -5.01
N ILE A 242 -22.68 -10.66 -4.81
CA ILE A 242 -23.44 -9.52 -5.33
C ILE A 242 -22.67 -8.86 -6.47
N HIS A 243 -23.36 -8.54 -7.57
CA HIS A 243 -22.79 -7.80 -8.70
C HIS A 243 -23.14 -6.32 -8.56
N THR A 244 -22.12 -5.46 -8.36
CA THR A 244 -22.28 -4.04 -8.11
C THR A 244 -21.62 -3.20 -9.20
N GLU A 245 -22.00 -1.93 -9.32
CA GLU A 245 -21.37 -0.96 -10.21
C GLU A 245 -20.37 -0.11 -9.46
N LYS A 246 -19.06 -0.29 -9.72
CA LYS A 246 -17.99 0.57 -9.16
C LYS A 246 -18.19 2.02 -9.61
N GLY A 247 -18.31 2.94 -8.63
CA GLY A 247 -18.57 4.36 -8.91
C GLY A 247 -20.05 4.72 -9.08
N HIS A 248 -20.98 3.82 -8.70
CA HIS A 248 -22.42 3.99 -8.86
C HIS A 248 -22.94 5.35 -8.38
N GLY A 249 -23.74 6.02 -9.22
CA GLY A 249 -24.32 7.33 -8.94
C GLY A 249 -23.38 8.53 -9.20
N PHE A 250 -22.16 8.30 -9.73
CA PHE A 250 -21.26 9.38 -10.15
C PHE A 250 -20.68 9.08 -11.54
N ALA A 251 -21.24 9.70 -12.56
CA ALA A 251 -20.95 9.40 -13.97
C ALA A 251 -19.44 9.40 -14.34
N PRO A 252 -18.60 10.33 -13.85
CA PRO A 252 -17.16 10.28 -14.12
C PRO A 252 -16.49 9.00 -13.59
N ALA A 253 -16.91 8.49 -12.42
CA ALA A 253 -16.33 7.29 -11.83
C ALA A 253 -16.80 6.01 -12.54
N VAL A 254 -18.05 5.96 -13.02
CA VAL A 254 -18.57 4.86 -13.81
C VAL A 254 -17.87 4.79 -15.18
N ALA A 255 -17.60 5.95 -15.79
CA ALA A 255 -16.96 6.03 -17.09
C ALA A 255 -15.47 5.62 -17.08
N ASN A 256 -14.76 5.81 -15.96
CA ASN A 256 -13.35 5.45 -15.82
C ASN A 256 -13.06 4.88 -14.43
N LYS A 257 -13.42 3.61 -14.24
CA LYS A 257 -13.36 2.90 -12.95
C LYS A 257 -11.94 2.85 -12.34
N GLU A 258 -10.89 2.76 -13.18
CA GLU A 258 -9.48 2.74 -12.75
C GLU A 258 -9.06 4.10 -12.19
N ALA A 259 -9.25 5.17 -12.95
CA ALA A 259 -8.86 6.53 -12.54
C ALA A 259 -9.63 7.03 -11.30
N TRP A 260 -10.77 6.41 -10.99
CA TRP A 260 -11.63 6.75 -9.86
C TRP A 260 -11.61 5.71 -8.73
N HIS A 261 -10.67 4.77 -8.76
CA HIS A 261 -10.46 3.88 -7.62
C HIS A 261 -10.05 4.68 -6.38
N TRP A 262 -9.00 5.46 -6.51
CA TRP A 262 -8.53 6.46 -5.54
C TRP A 262 -8.27 7.77 -6.27
N GLY A 263 -8.44 8.89 -5.62
CA GLY A 263 -8.21 10.17 -6.29
C GLY A 263 -7.87 11.32 -5.37
N MET A 264 -7.12 12.26 -5.95
CA MET A 264 -6.88 13.59 -5.38
C MET A 264 -8.18 14.41 -5.37
N PRO A 265 -8.25 15.52 -4.62
CA PRO A 265 -9.38 16.45 -4.65
C PRO A 265 -9.82 16.82 -6.07
N PHE A 266 -11.13 16.95 -6.27
CA PHE A 266 -11.74 17.19 -7.58
C PHE A 266 -12.96 18.11 -7.49
N ASN A 267 -13.39 18.65 -8.64
CA ASN A 267 -14.60 19.45 -8.75
C ASN A 267 -15.82 18.53 -8.81
N LEU A 268 -16.75 18.71 -7.85
CA LEU A 268 -17.90 17.81 -7.70
C LEU A 268 -18.86 17.84 -8.88
N GLU A 269 -18.97 18.98 -9.57
CA GLU A 269 -19.92 19.19 -10.67
C GLU A 269 -19.55 18.36 -11.92
N ASP A 270 -18.27 18.26 -12.24
CA ASP A 270 -17.78 17.67 -13.48
C ASP A 270 -16.69 16.62 -13.33
N GLY A 271 -16.20 16.37 -12.10
CA GLY A 271 -15.11 15.46 -11.82
C GLY A 271 -13.74 15.94 -12.27
N SER A 272 -13.61 17.17 -12.76
CA SER A 272 -12.33 17.70 -13.26
C SER A 272 -11.31 17.87 -12.14
N ARG A 273 -10.02 17.66 -12.47
CA ARG A 273 -8.88 17.80 -11.56
C ARG A 273 -7.84 18.76 -12.19
N PRO A 274 -7.08 19.52 -11.40
CA PRO A 274 -7.20 19.67 -9.94
C PRO A 274 -8.50 20.37 -9.52
N ARG A 275 -8.84 20.25 -8.24
CA ARG A 275 -9.99 20.98 -7.68
C ARG A 275 -9.71 22.48 -7.74
N ARG A 276 -10.70 23.26 -8.20
CA ARG A 276 -10.61 24.73 -8.26
C ARG A 276 -10.59 25.35 -6.86
N ASN A 277 -9.89 26.48 -6.74
CA ASN A 277 -9.92 27.32 -5.56
C ASN A 277 -11.34 27.88 -5.33
N ALA A 278 -11.60 28.46 -4.15
CA ALA A 278 -12.91 29.04 -3.82
C ALA A 278 -13.34 30.17 -4.76
N ASP A 279 -12.40 30.86 -5.40
CA ASP A 279 -12.63 31.89 -6.41
C ASP A 279 -12.84 31.37 -7.85
N GLY A 280 -12.85 30.04 -8.03
CA GLY A 280 -13.01 29.36 -9.31
C GLY A 280 -11.74 29.25 -10.16
N THR A 281 -10.61 29.78 -9.71
CA THR A 281 -9.32 29.63 -10.40
C THR A 281 -8.77 28.22 -10.22
N LEU A 282 -7.93 27.77 -11.17
CA LEU A 282 -7.16 26.53 -10.98
C LEU A 282 -5.95 26.81 -10.06
N PRO A 283 -5.61 25.90 -9.14
CA PRO A 283 -4.37 26.00 -8.41
C PRO A 283 -3.19 25.94 -9.38
N GLU A 284 -2.14 26.69 -9.09
CA GLU A 284 -0.89 26.61 -9.83
C GLU A 284 -0.21 25.27 -9.49
N VAL A 285 -0.22 24.34 -10.43
CA VAL A 285 0.46 23.05 -10.30
C VAL A 285 1.69 23.10 -11.17
N ALA A 286 2.85 23.16 -10.56
CA ALA A 286 4.11 23.01 -11.30
C ALA A 286 4.16 21.59 -11.90
N PRO A 287 4.59 21.42 -13.17
CA PRO A 287 4.86 20.12 -13.73
C PRO A 287 5.94 19.44 -12.87
N THR A 288 5.58 18.34 -12.23
CA THR A 288 6.55 17.53 -11.46
C THR A 288 6.82 16.26 -12.23
N GLU A 289 8.11 15.94 -12.38
CA GLU A 289 8.51 14.60 -12.82
C GLU A 289 8.23 13.60 -11.70
N ASP A 290 7.88 12.38 -12.07
CA ASP A 290 7.72 11.28 -11.15
C ASP A 290 8.44 10.02 -11.63
N TYR A 291 8.97 9.25 -10.69
CA TYR A 291 9.74 8.05 -11.00
C TYR A 291 8.91 6.98 -11.73
N GLY A 292 7.59 6.88 -11.47
CA GLY A 292 6.73 5.92 -12.16
C GLY A 292 6.66 6.20 -13.66
N THR A 293 6.39 7.45 -14.03
CA THR A 293 6.38 7.87 -15.44
C THR A 293 7.74 7.67 -16.11
N LEU A 294 8.82 8.12 -15.48
CA LEU A 294 10.18 7.96 -15.99
C LEU A 294 10.55 6.48 -16.15
N PHE A 295 10.23 5.64 -15.16
CA PHE A 295 10.48 4.20 -15.19
C PHE A 295 9.73 3.51 -16.33
N SER A 296 8.42 3.74 -16.45
CA SER A 296 7.64 3.10 -17.52
C SER A 296 8.06 3.54 -18.91
N ASP A 297 8.43 4.80 -19.11
CA ASP A 297 8.93 5.30 -20.40
C ASP A 297 10.29 4.68 -20.75
N TRP A 298 11.18 4.58 -19.76
CA TRP A 298 12.46 3.92 -19.90
C TRP A 298 12.28 2.43 -20.21
N MET A 299 11.44 1.72 -19.44
CA MET A 299 11.15 0.30 -19.68
C MET A 299 10.60 0.06 -21.09
N LEU A 300 9.62 0.85 -21.53
CA LEU A 300 9.07 0.76 -22.89
C LEU A 300 10.12 0.99 -23.99
N SER A 301 11.10 1.86 -23.73
CA SER A 301 12.20 2.09 -24.66
C SER A 301 13.13 0.89 -24.74
N GLU A 302 13.53 0.31 -23.61
CA GLU A 302 14.41 -0.86 -23.54
C GLU A 302 13.73 -2.12 -24.09
N MET A 303 12.44 -2.34 -23.82
CA MET A 303 11.64 -3.48 -24.34
C MET A 303 11.58 -3.54 -25.86
N LYS A 304 11.81 -2.43 -26.56
CA LYS A 304 11.91 -2.44 -28.02
C LYS A 304 13.14 -3.23 -28.49
N GLN A 305 14.23 -3.16 -27.74
CA GLN A 305 15.51 -3.78 -28.03
C GLN A 305 15.67 -5.15 -27.37
N ASP A 306 15.19 -5.29 -26.13
CA ASP A 306 15.28 -6.52 -25.35
C ASP A 306 13.89 -7.16 -25.16
N LYS A 307 13.67 -8.30 -25.81
CA LYS A 307 12.41 -9.06 -25.69
C LYS A 307 12.35 -9.94 -24.44
N THR A 308 13.43 -10.06 -23.70
CA THR A 308 13.49 -10.80 -22.43
C THR A 308 13.19 -9.91 -21.23
N LEU A 309 13.18 -8.58 -21.40
CA LEU A 309 12.83 -7.62 -20.35
C LEU A 309 11.33 -7.60 -20.09
N ILE A 310 10.92 -7.87 -18.86
CA ILE A 310 9.53 -8.00 -18.45
C ILE A 310 9.23 -7.05 -17.27
N ALA A 311 8.23 -6.20 -17.41
CA ALA A 311 7.66 -5.45 -16.30
C ALA A 311 6.57 -6.28 -15.60
N VAL A 312 6.67 -6.41 -14.28
CA VAL A 312 5.76 -7.22 -13.48
C VAL A 312 5.11 -6.36 -12.40
N THR A 313 3.83 -6.57 -12.14
CA THR A 313 3.10 -5.95 -11.03
C THR A 313 2.13 -6.94 -10.40
N ALA A 314 1.69 -6.64 -9.17
CA ALA A 314 0.66 -7.38 -8.45
C ALA A 314 -0.50 -6.43 -8.11
N GLY A 315 -1.38 -6.16 -9.10
CA GLY A 315 -2.58 -5.35 -8.93
C GLY A 315 -2.35 -3.83 -8.83
N THR A 316 -1.11 -3.35 -8.95
CA THR A 316 -0.75 -1.93 -8.83
C THR A 316 0.07 -1.41 -10.02
N PRO A 317 -0.43 -1.50 -11.28
CA PRO A 317 0.37 -1.17 -12.46
C PRO A 317 0.82 0.30 -12.48
N THR A 318 0.06 1.20 -11.91
CA THR A 318 0.39 2.63 -11.85
C THR A 318 1.53 2.95 -10.87
N ALA A 319 1.86 2.04 -9.94
CA ALA A 319 3.05 2.20 -9.07
C ALA A 319 4.35 2.29 -9.88
N GLY A 320 4.42 1.57 -11.01
CA GLY A 320 5.49 1.67 -11.99
C GLY A 320 5.16 2.56 -13.19
N GLY A 321 4.12 3.40 -13.11
CA GLY A 321 3.72 4.31 -14.18
C GLY A 321 3.09 3.64 -15.40
N PHE A 322 2.74 2.35 -15.33
CA PHE A 322 2.08 1.63 -16.43
C PHE A 322 0.58 1.93 -16.46
N THR A 323 0.22 3.05 -17.08
CA THR A 323 -1.15 3.40 -17.43
C THR A 323 -1.73 2.42 -18.45
N ALA A 324 -3.04 2.42 -18.69
CA ALA A 324 -3.70 1.47 -19.59
C ALA A 324 -3.11 1.46 -21.01
N ASP A 325 -2.79 2.62 -21.55
CA ASP A 325 -2.12 2.78 -22.85
C ASP A 325 -0.69 2.24 -22.83
N LYS A 326 0.09 2.48 -21.79
CA LYS A 326 1.45 1.95 -21.64
C LYS A 326 1.44 0.42 -21.47
N ARG A 327 0.46 -0.14 -20.74
CA ARG A 327 0.26 -1.61 -20.67
C ARG A 327 -0.02 -2.21 -22.04
N GLN A 328 -0.87 -1.55 -22.83
CA GLN A 328 -1.14 -1.96 -24.21
C GLN A 328 0.12 -1.91 -25.10
N LEU A 329 0.93 -0.85 -24.97
CA LEU A 329 2.21 -0.72 -25.72
C LEU A 329 3.22 -1.80 -25.34
N ALA A 330 3.35 -2.12 -24.05
CA ALA A 330 4.23 -3.19 -23.55
C ALA A 330 3.76 -4.58 -23.98
N GLY A 331 2.45 -4.80 -24.15
CA GLY A 331 1.86 -6.05 -24.58
C GLY A 331 2.26 -7.23 -23.67
N LYS A 332 2.89 -8.27 -24.25
CA LYS A 332 3.32 -9.47 -23.50
C LYS A 332 4.47 -9.22 -22.51
N GLN A 333 5.15 -8.08 -22.63
CA GLN A 333 6.26 -7.72 -21.74
C GLN A 333 5.80 -6.97 -20.47
N HIS A 334 4.48 -6.72 -20.32
CA HIS A 334 3.88 -6.30 -19.07
C HIS A 334 2.98 -7.42 -18.54
N ILE A 335 3.19 -7.80 -17.28
CA ILE A 335 2.41 -8.86 -16.63
C ILE A 335 1.86 -8.29 -15.32
N ASP A 336 0.54 -8.31 -15.20
CA ASP A 336 -0.16 -8.10 -13.94
C ASP A 336 -0.77 -9.44 -13.50
N MET A 337 -0.51 -9.86 -12.29
CA MET A 337 -0.98 -11.15 -11.79
C MET A 337 -2.14 -11.01 -10.78
N GLY A 338 -2.77 -9.82 -10.75
CA GLY A 338 -3.74 -9.48 -9.72
C GLY A 338 -3.04 -9.20 -8.39
N ILE A 339 -3.82 -9.06 -7.32
CA ILE A 339 -3.27 -8.80 -5.98
C ILE A 339 -2.74 -10.12 -5.42
N ALA A 340 -1.50 -10.46 -5.77
CA ALA A 340 -0.85 -11.74 -5.45
C ALA A 340 0.68 -11.55 -5.37
N GLU A 341 1.13 -10.83 -4.35
CA GLU A 341 2.53 -10.45 -4.19
C GLU A 341 3.45 -11.66 -4.00
N GLU A 342 3.01 -12.67 -3.24
CA GLU A 342 3.75 -13.91 -3.01
C GLU A 342 3.96 -14.67 -4.32
N GLN A 343 2.92 -14.77 -5.14
CA GLN A 343 2.98 -15.36 -6.49
C GLN A 343 3.93 -14.54 -7.40
N ALA A 344 3.95 -13.20 -7.24
CA ALA A 344 4.82 -12.34 -8.02
C ALA A 344 6.29 -12.69 -7.81
N VAL A 345 6.73 -12.87 -6.56
CA VAL A 345 8.13 -13.23 -6.25
C VAL A 345 8.49 -14.61 -6.80
N ALA A 346 7.64 -15.62 -6.54
CA ALA A 346 7.89 -16.97 -7.06
C ALA A 346 7.94 -16.98 -8.61
N MET A 347 7.06 -16.23 -9.26
CA MET A 347 7.00 -16.15 -10.72
C MET A 347 8.20 -15.42 -11.32
N ILE A 348 8.66 -14.28 -10.75
CA ILE A 348 9.87 -13.61 -11.26
C ILE A 348 11.12 -14.47 -11.07
N SER A 349 11.19 -15.26 -9.99
CA SER A 349 12.25 -16.25 -9.81
C SER A 349 12.25 -17.29 -10.93
N GLY A 350 11.07 -17.84 -11.25
CA GLY A 350 10.90 -18.77 -12.37
C GLY A 350 11.23 -18.14 -13.74
N MET A 351 10.84 -16.89 -13.96
CA MET A 351 11.16 -16.15 -15.19
C MET A 351 12.66 -15.94 -15.34
N ALA A 352 13.34 -15.48 -14.28
CA ALA A 352 14.80 -15.30 -14.30
C ALA A 352 15.52 -16.62 -14.54
N LYS A 353 15.08 -17.71 -13.90
CA LYS A 353 15.59 -19.06 -14.16
C LYS A 353 15.38 -19.51 -15.61
N GLY A 354 14.30 -19.05 -16.23
CA GLY A 354 13.96 -19.30 -17.63
C GLY A 354 14.70 -18.39 -18.63
N GLY A 355 15.59 -17.50 -18.17
CA GLY A 355 16.39 -16.61 -19.01
C GLY A 355 15.68 -15.30 -19.40
N LEU A 356 14.64 -14.89 -18.65
CA LEU A 356 14.03 -13.58 -18.77
C LEU A 356 14.63 -12.61 -17.74
N HIS A 357 14.47 -11.31 -18.00
CA HIS A 357 14.87 -10.23 -17.09
C HIS A 357 13.62 -9.56 -16.48
N PRO A 358 13.02 -10.15 -15.43
CA PRO A 358 11.84 -9.57 -14.80
C PRO A 358 12.22 -8.43 -13.85
N VAL A 359 11.44 -7.35 -13.92
CA VAL A 359 11.46 -6.23 -12.96
C VAL A 359 10.08 -6.12 -12.32
N TRP A 360 9.98 -6.49 -11.05
CA TRP A 360 8.74 -6.38 -10.29
C TRP A 360 8.69 -5.06 -9.53
N THR A 361 7.69 -4.23 -9.83
CA THR A 361 7.45 -2.98 -9.10
C THR A 361 6.40 -3.19 -8.03
N VAL A 362 6.74 -2.82 -6.79
CA VAL A 362 5.89 -3.02 -5.61
C VAL A 362 6.07 -1.89 -4.61
N TYR A 363 4.98 -1.50 -3.93
CA TYR A 363 5.08 -0.56 -2.81
C TYR A 363 5.78 -1.18 -1.60
N SER A 364 6.57 -0.35 -0.90
CA SER A 364 7.29 -0.71 0.33
C SER A 364 6.40 -1.36 1.40
N THR A 365 5.13 -0.95 1.50
CA THR A 365 4.18 -1.56 2.43
C THR A 365 3.72 -2.95 1.96
N PHE A 366 3.50 -3.18 0.65
CA PHE A 366 2.96 -4.45 0.15
C PHE A 366 4.02 -5.55 0.03
N ILE A 367 5.29 -5.19 -0.16
CA ILE A 367 6.39 -6.16 -0.18
C ILE A 367 6.51 -6.96 1.13
N GLN A 368 5.94 -6.45 2.24
CA GLN A 368 5.97 -7.10 3.55
C GLN A 368 5.38 -8.52 3.54
N ARG A 369 4.43 -8.81 2.65
CA ARG A 369 3.83 -10.14 2.48
C ARG A 369 4.79 -11.19 1.95
N THR A 370 5.91 -10.79 1.36
CA THR A 370 6.74 -11.64 0.51
C THR A 370 8.08 -11.99 1.13
N TYR A 371 8.24 -11.81 2.44
CA TYR A 371 9.52 -12.08 3.11
C TYR A 371 10.01 -13.51 2.85
N ASP A 372 9.14 -14.50 3.05
CA ASP A 372 9.47 -15.91 2.85
C ASP A 372 9.80 -16.21 1.38
N GLN A 373 8.98 -15.75 0.44
CA GLN A 373 9.18 -16.01 -0.98
C GLN A 373 10.46 -15.33 -1.51
N ILE A 374 10.79 -14.12 -1.03
CA ILE A 374 12.06 -13.48 -1.37
C ILE A 374 13.23 -14.31 -0.84
N ALA A 375 13.16 -14.80 0.39
CA ALA A 375 14.20 -15.62 0.99
C ALA A 375 14.31 -16.99 0.31
N GLN A 376 13.19 -17.73 0.21
CA GLN A 376 13.16 -19.13 -0.22
C GLN A 376 13.16 -19.29 -1.74
N ASP A 377 12.22 -18.60 -2.42
CA ASP A 377 12.04 -18.83 -3.85
C ASP A 377 13.05 -18.06 -4.71
N LEU A 378 13.51 -16.90 -4.23
CA LEU A 378 14.38 -16.02 -4.99
C LEU A 378 15.84 -16.10 -4.54
N CYS A 379 16.15 -15.80 -3.27
CA CYS A 379 17.54 -15.60 -2.81
C CYS A 379 18.32 -16.90 -2.65
N ILE A 380 17.74 -17.96 -2.06
CA ILE A 380 18.38 -19.29 -1.96
C ILE A 380 18.75 -19.82 -3.35
N ASN A 381 17.89 -19.55 -4.34
CA ASN A 381 18.10 -19.95 -5.72
C ASN A 381 19.07 -19.02 -6.50
N SER A 382 19.41 -17.88 -5.93
CA SER A 382 20.27 -16.86 -6.57
C SER A 382 19.78 -16.46 -7.98
N ASN A 383 18.46 -16.42 -8.21
CA ASN A 383 17.89 -16.07 -9.51
C ASN A 383 17.94 -14.54 -9.71
N PRO A 384 18.49 -14.04 -10.82
CA PRO A 384 18.78 -12.61 -11.03
C PRO A 384 17.53 -11.81 -11.44
N ALA A 385 16.54 -11.70 -10.56
CA ALA A 385 15.39 -10.84 -10.74
C ALA A 385 15.59 -9.48 -10.05
N VAL A 386 14.90 -8.46 -10.54
CA VAL A 386 14.93 -7.10 -9.95
C VAL A 386 13.61 -6.82 -9.26
N ILE A 387 13.69 -6.30 -8.03
CA ILE A 387 12.56 -5.80 -7.26
C ILE A 387 12.68 -4.27 -7.18
N ASN A 388 11.78 -3.56 -7.81
CA ASN A 388 11.71 -2.11 -7.81
C ASN A 388 10.78 -1.65 -6.69
N VAL A 389 11.34 -1.27 -5.52
CA VAL A 389 10.60 -0.92 -4.31
C VAL A 389 10.26 0.57 -4.33
N VAL A 390 8.99 0.89 -4.50
CA VAL A 390 8.51 2.28 -4.57
C VAL A 390 7.85 2.72 -3.26
N GLY A 391 7.87 4.01 -3.01
CA GLY A 391 7.20 4.61 -1.86
C GLY A 391 7.80 4.21 -0.51
N GLY A 392 9.09 3.93 -0.42
CA GLY A 392 9.75 3.71 0.87
C GLY A 392 10.03 5.01 1.61
N GLY A 393 9.90 5.00 2.95
CA GLY A 393 10.27 6.11 3.82
C GLY A 393 9.13 7.06 4.19
N VAL A 394 9.48 8.10 4.95
CA VAL A 394 8.53 9.03 5.60
C VAL A 394 7.70 9.88 4.65
N ASN A 395 8.14 10.07 3.41
CA ASN A 395 7.46 10.91 2.41
C ASN A 395 6.40 10.16 1.61
N SER A 396 6.12 8.90 1.95
CA SER A 396 5.15 8.06 1.26
C SER A 396 3.80 8.03 1.97
N MET A 397 3.12 6.89 1.93
CA MET A 397 1.84 6.71 2.60
C MET A 397 2.01 6.80 4.12
N ASN A 398 1.14 7.58 4.77
CA ASN A 398 1.23 7.91 6.20
C ASN A 398 0.07 7.36 7.04
N ASP A 399 -0.84 6.58 6.44
CA ASP A 399 -1.88 5.87 7.15
C ASP A 399 -1.29 4.64 7.88
N ILE A 400 -1.78 4.34 9.08
CA ILE A 400 -1.26 3.26 9.93
C ILE A 400 -1.25 1.90 9.22
N THR A 401 -2.19 1.65 8.33
CA THR A 401 -2.31 0.39 7.58
C THR A 401 -1.36 0.30 6.39
N HIS A 402 -0.77 1.43 5.97
CA HIS A 402 0.09 1.54 4.79
C HIS A 402 1.47 2.15 5.08
N ILE A 403 1.93 2.09 6.34
CA ILE A 403 3.24 2.66 6.74
C ILE A 403 4.37 2.04 5.90
N CYS A 404 5.20 2.90 5.31
CA CYS A 404 6.29 2.54 4.41
C CYS A 404 7.68 2.66 5.07
N LEU A 405 7.80 2.34 6.36
CA LEU A 405 9.02 2.53 7.15
C LEU A 405 9.82 1.25 7.40
N PHE A 406 9.31 0.07 7.02
CA PHE A 406 9.86 -1.21 7.47
C PHE A 406 10.61 -2.00 6.39
N ASP A 407 10.68 -1.51 5.16
CA ASP A 407 11.36 -2.18 4.04
C ASP A 407 12.85 -2.38 4.29
N ILE A 408 13.55 -1.39 4.84
CA ILE A 408 15.00 -1.50 5.13
C ILE A 408 15.27 -2.60 6.16
N PRO A 409 14.70 -2.58 7.38
CA PRO A 409 14.90 -3.65 8.36
C PRO A 409 14.58 -5.04 7.82
N MET A 410 13.45 -5.15 7.11
CA MET A 410 12.96 -6.42 6.60
C MET A 410 13.86 -6.99 5.50
N LEU A 411 14.11 -6.24 4.44
CA LEU A 411 14.89 -6.73 3.29
C LEU A 411 16.36 -6.91 3.63
N CYS A 412 16.91 -6.05 4.49
CA CYS A 412 18.30 -6.18 4.93
C CYS A 412 18.57 -7.40 5.79
N SER A 413 17.56 -8.08 6.32
CA SER A 413 17.72 -9.34 7.06
C SER A 413 17.78 -10.58 6.16
N ILE A 414 17.48 -10.46 4.86
CA ILE A 414 17.43 -11.58 3.93
C ILE A 414 18.82 -11.84 3.33
N PRO A 415 19.44 -13.01 3.58
CA PRO A 415 20.75 -13.34 3.00
C PRO A 415 20.68 -13.49 1.49
N GLY A 416 21.71 -12.98 0.78
CA GLY A 416 21.82 -13.14 -0.67
C GLY A 416 21.07 -12.11 -1.50
N LEU A 417 20.18 -11.30 -0.92
CA LEU A 417 19.59 -10.13 -1.56
C LEU A 417 20.61 -8.98 -1.56
N ILE A 418 20.69 -8.22 -2.64
CA ILE A 418 21.36 -6.92 -2.67
C ILE A 418 20.27 -5.84 -2.62
N TYR A 419 20.39 -4.87 -1.70
CA TYR A 419 19.43 -3.79 -1.59
C TYR A 419 20.11 -2.44 -1.84
N LEU A 420 19.81 -1.84 -2.99
CA LEU A 420 20.40 -0.58 -3.46
C LEU A 420 19.48 0.60 -3.14
N ALA A 421 20.08 1.74 -2.80
CA ALA A 421 19.38 3.00 -2.54
C ALA A 421 20.03 4.15 -3.29
N PRO A 422 19.62 4.42 -4.54
CA PRO A 422 20.09 5.55 -5.33
C PRO A 422 19.67 6.88 -4.69
N THR A 423 20.45 7.93 -4.93
CA THR A 423 20.22 9.28 -4.41
C THR A 423 19.72 10.26 -5.47
N THR A 424 19.92 9.92 -6.76
CA THR A 424 19.52 10.74 -7.92
C THR A 424 18.85 9.90 -8.99
N CYS A 425 18.19 10.55 -9.92
CA CYS A 425 17.52 9.93 -11.05
C CYS A 425 18.53 9.16 -11.94
N GLU A 426 19.66 9.77 -12.22
CA GLU A 426 20.71 9.19 -13.05
C GLU A 426 21.32 7.95 -12.37
N GLU A 427 21.55 8.00 -11.05
CA GLU A 427 22.03 6.85 -10.28
C GLU A 427 20.99 5.72 -10.25
N TYR A 428 19.70 6.06 -10.10
CA TYR A 428 18.62 5.09 -10.15
C TYR A 428 18.60 4.29 -11.47
N PHE A 429 18.65 4.97 -12.61
CA PHE A 429 18.63 4.29 -13.89
C PHE A 429 19.94 3.55 -14.20
N ALA A 430 21.06 4.02 -13.70
CA ALA A 430 22.33 3.29 -13.79
C ALA A 430 22.29 1.99 -12.98
N MET A 431 21.81 2.04 -11.71
CA MET A 431 21.59 0.87 -10.87
C MET A 431 20.58 -0.10 -11.50
N LEU A 432 19.47 0.40 -12.02
CA LEU A 432 18.43 -0.41 -12.65
C LEU A 432 18.98 -1.16 -13.88
N ARG A 433 19.69 -0.46 -14.76
CA ARG A 433 20.32 -1.06 -15.95
C ARG A 433 21.32 -2.15 -15.56
N TRP A 434 22.21 -1.86 -14.62
CA TRP A 434 23.17 -2.85 -14.12
C TRP A 434 22.46 -4.06 -13.50
N SER A 435 21.42 -3.83 -12.68
CA SER A 435 20.66 -4.90 -12.02
C SER A 435 19.94 -5.83 -13.01
N ILE A 436 19.50 -5.31 -14.16
CA ILE A 436 18.86 -6.09 -15.23
C ILE A 436 19.89 -6.93 -15.98
N LEU A 437 21.08 -6.37 -16.22
CA LEU A 437 22.11 -7.01 -17.06
C LEU A 437 22.98 -8.04 -16.33
N GLN A 438 23.06 -8.00 -15.01
CA GLN A 438 23.80 -8.98 -14.21
C GLN A 438 23.04 -10.32 -14.12
N ASP A 439 23.76 -11.42 -13.87
CA ASP A 439 23.24 -12.78 -13.93
C ASP A 439 23.44 -13.61 -12.63
N LYS A 440 23.77 -12.97 -11.49
CA LYS A 440 24.24 -13.69 -10.31
C LYS A 440 23.34 -13.59 -9.09
N LYS A 441 22.68 -12.46 -8.85
CA LYS A 441 21.99 -12.17 -7.59
C LYS A 441 20.64 -11.51 -7.81
N PRO A 442 19.64 -11.78 -6.96
CA PRO A 442 18.47 -10.93 -6.89
C PRO A 442 18.84 -9.56 -6.30
N ILE A 443 18.28 -8.51 -6.89
CA ILE A 443 18.55 -7.14 -6.49
C ILE A 443 17.24 -6.40 -6.23
N ALA A 444 17.12 -5.77 -5.08
CA ALA A 444 16.09 -4.78 -4.80
C ALA A 444 16.67 -3.37 -4.95
N ILE A 445 15.88 -2.45 -5.52
CA ILE A 445 16.25 -1.04 -5.65
C ILE A 445 15.16 -0.22 -4.95
N ARG A 446 15.56 0.58 -3.96
CA ARG A 446 14.68 1.49 -3.23
C ARG A 446 14.58 2.81 -3.97
N VAL A 447 13.48 2.99 -4.70
CA VAL A 447 13.24 4.22 -5.47
C VAL A 447 13.13 5.42 -4.54
N PRO A 448 13.84 6.54 -4.80
CA PRO A 448 13.73 7.73 -3.94
C PRO A 448 12.30 8.26 -3.84
N SER A 449 11.88 8.63 -2.64
CA SER A 449 10.51 9.08 -2.34
C SER A 449 10.39 10.59 -2.02
N ASN A 450 11.50 11.34 -2.15
CA ASN A 450 11.56 12.78 -1.89
C ASN A 450 11.45 13.65 -3.17
N GLY A 451 10.85 13.10 -4.22
CA GLY A 451 10.79 13.71 -5.55
C GLY A 451 11.96 13.27 -6.44
N VAL A 452 11.91 13.68 -7.71
CA VAL A 452 12.97 13.40 -8.68
C VAL A 452 14.09 14.43 -8.51
N VAL A 453 15.27 13.93 -8.22
CA VAL A 453 16.48 14.75 -8.04
C VAL A 453 17.47 14.39 -9.11
N HIS A 454 17.91 15.37 -9.90
CA HIS A 454 18.89 15.19 -10.97
C HIS A 454 20.31 15.58 -10.53
N THR A 455 21.30 14.97 -11.17
CA THR A 455 22.71 15.37 -11.03
C THR A 455 23.36 15.52 -12.40
N SER A 456 24.27 16.49 -12.51
CA SER A 456 25.17 16.61 -13.65
C SER A 456 26.49 15.84 -13.45
N GLU A 457 26.70 15.28 -12.27
CA GLU A 457 27.88 14.48 -11.98
C GLU A 457 27.79 13.11 -12.67
N ALA A 458 28.94 12.57 -13.06
CA ALA A 458 29.01 11.24 -13.60
C ALA A 458 28.65 10.20 -12.54
N VAL A 459 27.70 9.32 -12.88
CA VAL A 459 27.34 8.15 -12.07
C VAL A 459 28.06 6.91 -12.56
N ASP A 460 28.28 5.96 -11.65
CA ASP A 460 28.91 4.69 -12.02
C ASP A 460 27.97 3.88 -12.93
N ALA A 461 28.51 3.22 -13.92
CA ALA A 461 27.75 2.36 -14.82
C ALA A 461 27.62 0.92 -14.31
N GLU A 462 28.53 0.51 -13.44
CA GLU A 462 28.58 -0.84 -12.86
C GLU A 462 28.64 -0.78 -11.34
N TYR A 463 27.91 -1.71 -10.69
CA TYR A 463 27.86 -1.87 -9.24
C TYR A 463 28.30 -3.30 -8.91
N GLY A 464 28.99 -3.49 -7.79
CA GLY A 464 29.48 -4.81 -7.38
C GLY A 464 28.43 -5.62 -6.62
N TYR A 465 28.78 -6.89 -6.37
CA TYR A 465 27.99 -7.78 -5.50
C TYR A 465 28.35 -7.63 -4.01
N GLU A 466 29.35 -6.82 -3.72
CA GLU A 466 29.79 -6.41 -2.38
C GLU A 466 29.54 -4.91 -2.23
N ALA A 467 29.23 -4.49 -1.02
CA ALA A 467 28.99 -3.07 -0.75
C ALA A 467 30.25 -2.22 -1.07
N LYS A 468 30.03 -1.16 -1.82
CA LYS A 468 31.02 -0.13 -2.12
C LYS A 468 30.38 1.24 -1.95
N TYR A 469 30.80 1.94 -0.90
CA TYR A 469 30.33 3.28 -0.60
C TYR A 469 31.06 4.30 -1.51
N LYS A 470 30.41 5.42 -1.76
CA LYS A 470 31.02 6.53 -2.51
C LYS A 470 31.22 7.71 -1.59
N VAL A 471 32.50 8.08 -1.37
CA VAL A 471 32.85 9.31 -0.66
C VAL A 471 32.63 10.46 -1.62
N MET A 472 31.63 11.29 -1.32
CA MET A 472 31.24 12.43 -2.16
C MET A 472 32.00 13.70 -1.77
N HIS A 473 32.32 13.86 -0.48
CA HIS A 473 33.18 14.89 0.06
C HIS A 473 34.06 14.30 1.16
N GLN A 474 35.34 14.56 1.12
CA GLN A 474 36.29 14.12 2.12
C GLN A 474 36.63 15.27 3.09
N GLY A 475 36.23 15.13 4.33
CA GLY A 475 36.55 15.99 5.43
C GLY A 475 37.22 15.22 6.56
N GLU A 476 37.07 15.70 7.79
CA GLU A 476 37.62 15.10 9.01
C GLU A 476 36.67 15.24 10.20
N LYS A 477 36.97 14.55 11.31
CA LYS A 477 36.25 14.55 12.61
C LYS A 477 34.86 13.91 12.56
N VAL A 478 34.00 14.29 11.62
CA VAL A 478 32.62 13.78 11.48
C VAL A 478 32.45 13.21 10.08
N ALA A 479 31.90 11.99 9.97
CA ALA A 479 31.47 11.43 8.72
C ALA A 479 29.95 11.26 8.73
N VAL A 480 29.26 11.83 7.74
CA VAL A 480 27.81 11.69 7.53
C VAL A 480 27.59 10.69 6.41
N ILE A 481 26.94 9.56 6.73
CA ILE A 481 26.55 8.50 5.79
C ILE A 481 25.03 8.57 5.62
N ALA A 482 24.59 9.12 4.51
CA ALA A 482 23.17 9.40 4.27
C ALA A 482 22.62 8.55 3.12
N ALA A 483 21.59 7.75 3.41
CA ALA A 483 21.07 6.75 2.50
C ALA A 483 19.87 7.25 1.67
N GLY A 484 19.87 6.95 0.37
CA GLY A 484 18.74 7.15 -0.53
C GLY A 484 18.13 8.56 -0.45
N SER A 485 16.84 8.65 -0.17
CA SER A 485 16.10 9.94 -0.08
C SER A 485 16.65 10.91 0.98
N PHE A 486 17.38 10.42 2.00
CA PHE A 486 18.00 11.30 3.02
C PHE A 486 19.39 11.78 2.65
N TYR A 487 19.88 11.45 1.45
CA TYR A 487 21.19 11.95 1.01
C TYR A 487 21.24 13.48 0.97
N GLN A 488 20.21 14.14 0.42
CA GLN A 488 20.12 15.61 0.42
C GLN A 488 20.12 16.22 1.84
N LYS A 489 19.50 15.52 2.80
CA LYS A 489 19.57 15.89 4.20
C LYS A 489 21.01 15.80 4.71
N GLY A 490 21.76 14.79 4.33
CA GLY A 490 23.20 14.66 4.59
C GLY A 490 24.00 15.84 4.03
N GLU A 491 23.72 16.26 2.79
CA GLU A 491 24.35 17.44 2.16
C GLU A 491 24.08 18.71 2.97
N ASN A 492 22.84 18.92 3.40
CA ASN A 492 22.45 20.07 4.22
C ASN A 492 23.18 20.06 5.57
N VAL A 493 23.24 18.90 6.24
CA VAL A 493 23.94 18.74 7.52
C VAL A 493 25.43 19.08 7.38
N VAL A 494 26.10 18.54 6.35
CA VAL A 494 27.52 18.82 6.09
C VAL A 494 27.75 20.32 5.83
N ARG A 495 26.88 20.96 5.04
CA ARG A 495 26.94 22.41 4.78
C ARG A 495 26.76 23.21 6.07
N LEU A 496 25.78 22.86 6.92
CA LEU A 496 25.56 23.54 8.20
C LEU A 496 26.71 23.33 9.19
N LEU A 497 27.38 22.19 9.14
CA LEU A 497 28.61 21.93 9.92
C LEU A 497 29.79 22.80 9.42
N ALA A 498 29.90 22.95 8.09
CA ALA A 498 30.92 23.84 7.50
C ALA A 498 30.76 25.31 7.95
N ASP A 499 29.50 25.80 8.05
CA ASP A 499 29.19 27.13 8.60
C ASP A 499 29.65 27.29 10.07
N LYS A 500 29.87 26.17 10.78
CA LYS A 500 30.38 26.12 12.14
C LYS A 500 31.90 25.78 12.22
N GLY A 501 32.57 25.73 11.06
CA GLY A 501 34.02 25.45 10.97
C GLY A 501 34.38 23.97 11.04
N ILE A 502 33.43 23.06 10.79
CA ILE A 502 33.65 21.62 10.75
C ILE A 502 33.51 21.13 9.32
N ASP A 503 34.62 20.73 8.71
CA ASP A 503 34.65 20.11 7.39
C ASP A 503 34.37 18.61 7.54
N ALA A 504 33.10 18.23 7.40
CA ALA A 504 32.63 16.85 7.60
C ALA A 504 32.66 16.04 6.30
N THR A 505 33.04 14.77 6.40
CA THR A 505 32.95 13.83 5.26
C THR A 505 31.49 13.50 4.93
N LEU A 506 31.14 13.47 3.64
CA LEU A 506 29.84 13.03 3.14
C LEU A 506 29.98 11.74 2.32
N ILE A 507 29.17 10.73 2.65
CA ILE A 507 29.20 9.41 2.02
C ILE A 507 27.81 9.02 1.52
N ASN A 508 27.73 8.60 0.25
CA ASN A 508 26.59 7.88 -0.30
C ASN A 508 26.85 6.36 -0.14
N PRO A 509 26.10 5.65 0.73
CA PRO A 509 26.36 4.22 0.96
C PRO A 509 25.92 3.34 -0.22
N ARG A 510 24.94 3.75 -1.01
CA ARG A 510 24.38 3.01 -2.15
C ARG A 510 23.78 1.64 -1.83
N TYR A 511 24.36 0.91 -0.88
CA TYR A 511 23.95 -0.42 -0.39
C TYR A 511 23.42 -0.31 1.03
N LEU A 512 22.27 -0.92 1.28
CA LEU A 512 21.62 -0.87 2.60
C LEU A 512 21.85 -2.12 3.45
N ASN A 513 22.03 -3.27 2.82
CA ASN A 513 22.05 -4.58 3.49
C ASN A 513 23.46 -5.04 3.92
N GLU A 514 24.51 -4.44 3.37
CA GLU A 514 25.89 -4.78 3.70
C GLU A 514 26.71 -3.52 3.99
N VAL A 515 27.84 -3.68 4.70
CA VAL A 515 28.73 -2.59 5.04
C VAL A 515 29.99 -2.64 4.17
N ASP A 516 30.47 -1.50 3.70
CA ASP A 516 31.77 -1.35 3.07
C ASP A 516 32.86 -1.21 4.16
N ALA A 517 33.44 -2.34 4.55
CA ALA A 517 34.46 -2.41 5.60
C ALA A 517 35.68 -1.54 5.27
N GLU A 518 36.10 -1.47 4.00
CA GLU A 518 37.26 -0.68 3.60
C GLU A 518 37.03 0.82 3.84
N THR A 519 35.87 1.32 3.39
CA THR A 519 35.49 2.73 3.64
C THR A 519 35.35 3.00 5.12
N LEU A 520 34.63 2.15 5.88
CA LEU A 520 34.40 2.35 7.31
C LEU A 520 35.71 2.29 8.12
N ASP A 521 36.64 1.39 7.78
CA ASP A 521 37.94 1.33 8.44
C ASP A 521 38.78 2.57 8.16
N SER A 522 38.70 3.13 6.96
CA SER A 522 39.43 4.35 6.60
C SER A 522 39.04 5.57 7.48
N LEU A 523 37.77 5.61 7.91
CA LEU A 523 37.29 6.71 8.77
C LEU A 523 37.92 6.72 10.17
N LYS A 524 38.37 5.57 10.68
CA LYS A 524 39.00 5.47 12.00
C LYS A 524 40.25 6.32 12.15
N ALA A 525 40.90 6.69 11.05
CA ALA A 525 42.15 7.47 11.09
C ALA A 525 41.93 8.95 11.49
N ASN A 526 40.87 9.57 10.99
CA ASN A 526 40.65 11.02 11.08
C ASN A 526 39.28 11.44 11.59
N HIS A 527 38.40 10.47 11.93
CA HIS A 527 37.04 10.73 12.39
C HIS A 527 36.85 10.21 13.81
N GLN A 528 36.04 10.90 14.59
CA GLN A 528 35.63 10.50 15.94
C GLN A 528 34.14 10.17 16.04
N LEU A 529 33.36 10.57 15.04
CA LEU A 529 31.91 10.37 14.97
C LEU A 529 31.49 9.99 13.56
N VAL A 530 30.71 8.93 13.45
CA VAL A 530 29.95 8.57 12.27
C VAL A 530 28.48 8.84 12.56
N VAL A 531 27.81 9.57 11.66
CA VAL A 531 26.39 9.87 11.68
C VAL A 531 25.73 9.15 10.54
N THR A 532 24.74 8.31 10.78
CA THR A 532 23.96 7.65 9.72
C THR A 532 22.59 8.29 9.61
N LEU A 533 22.09 8.46 8.39
CA LEU A 533 20.78 9.03 8.10
C LEU A 533 20.01 8.12 7.17
N GLU A 534 18.83 7.66 7.61
CA GLU A 534 17.88 6.87 6.83
C GLU A 534 16.43 7.33 7.07
N ASP A 535 15.59 7.27 6.06
CA ASP A 535 14.20 7.74 6.11
C ASP A 535 13.19 6.64 6.51
N GLY A 536 13.69 5.48 6.93
CA GLY A 536 12.95 4.34 7.46
C GLY A 536 13.07 4.20 8.97
N SER A 537 12.62 3.04 9.48
CA SER A 537 12.81 2.67 10.88
C SER A 537 14.29 2.44 11.18
N LYS A 538 14.83 3.13 12.20
CA LYS A 538 16.22 2.94 12.63
C LYS A 538 16.45 1.59 13.31
N ASP A 539 15.40 1.04 13.97
CA ASP A 539 15.47 -0.24 14.68
C ASP A 539 15.56 -1.38 13.64
N GLY A 540 16.67 -2.09 13.63
CA GLY A 540 17.03 -3.08 12.63
C GLY A 540 17.45 -2.50 11.27
N GLY A 541 17.56 -1.17 11.16
CA GLY A 541 17.85 -0.44 9.94
C GLY A 541 19.33 -0.42 9.55
N PHE A 542 19.63 0.41 8.56
CA PHE A 542 20.98 0.60 8.03
C PHE A 542 21.96 1.15 9.08
N GLY A 543 21.54 2.17 9.84
CA GLY A 543 22.38 2.82 10.84
C GLY A 543 22.79 1.89 11.97
N GLU A 544 21.93 0.99 12.44
CA GLU A 544 22.29 0.01 13.46
C GLU A 544 23.34 -1.00 12.97
N ARG A 545 23.38 -1.34 11.68
CA ARG A 545 24.44 -2.17 11.09
C ARG A 545 25.79 -1.49 11.16
N ILE A 546 25.84 -0.19 10.87
CA ILE A 546 27.05 0.62 10.99
C ILE A 546 27.48 0.71 12.46
N ALA A 547 26.53 0.94 13.40
CA ALA A 547 26.82 0.95 14.82
C ALA A 547 27.37 -0.40 15.32
N SER A 548 26.78 -1.52 14.85
CA SER A 548 27.26 -2.87 15.15
C SER A 548 28.68 -3.11 14.62
N TYR A 549 28.99 -2.62 13.40
CA TYR A 549 30.35 -2.71 12.85
C TYR A 549 31.39 -2.03 13.72
N TYR A 550 31.08 -0.86 14.26
CA TYR A 550 31.99 -0.12 15.12
C TYR A 550 31.93 -0.52 16.61
N GLY A 551 31.04 -1.42 17.01
CA GLY A 551 30.71 -1.73 18.41
C GLY A 551 31.87 -2.15 19.30
N THR A 552 33.02 -2.60 18.74
CA THR A 552 34.23 -2.94 19.48
C THR A 552 35.36 -1.90 19.30
N SER A 553 35.06 -0.77 18.66
CA SER A 553 36.02 0.33 18.41
C SER A 553 35.69 1.55 19.27
N GLU A 554 36.59 2.55 19.26
CA GLU A 554 36.34 3.83 19.92
C GLU A 554 35.49 4.82 19.09
N MET A 555 35.12 4.42 17.86
CA MET A 555 34.29 5.26 16.97
C MET A 555 32.90 5.46 17.57
N LYS A 556 32.55 6.71 17.84
CA LYS A 556 31.18 7.05 18.22
C LYS A 556 30.26 6.93 16.99
N VAL A 557 29.05 6.38 17.14
CA VAL A 557 28.06 6.29 16.06
C VAL A 557 26.75 6.91 16.53
N MET A 558 26.24 7.87 15.76
CA MET A 558 24.92 8.46 15.94
C MET A 558 23.99 7.95 14.86
N VAL A 559 22.97 7.20 15.24
CA VAL A 559 22.00 6.60 14.32
C VAL A 559 20.78 7.50 14.17
N GLY A 560 20.61 8.07 12.99
CA GLY A 560 19.46 8.90 12.59
C GLY A 560 18.47 8.13 11.73
N GLY A 561 17.25 7.96 12.24
CA GLY A 561 16.13 7.30 11.58
C GLY A 561 14.88 7.38 12.46
N ILE A 562 13.76 6.91 11.96
CA ILE A 562 12.48 6.94 12.68
C ILE A 562 12.47 5.84 13.75
N ARG A 563 12.11 6.17 14.98
CA ARG A 563 11.91 5.19 16.05
C ARG A 563 10.82 4.20 15.65
N LYS A 564 11.00 2.95 16.05
CA LYS A 564 10.01 1.89 15.79
C LYS A 564 8.65 2.27 16.40
N GLY A 565 7.61 2.27 15.57
CA GLY A 565 6.27 2.61 15.99
C GLY A 565 5.25 2.41 14.87
N LEU A 566 3.99 2.34 15.25
CA LEU A 566 2.86 2.38 14.33
C LEU A 566 2.31 3.81 14.34
N TYR A 567 2.61 4.55 13.29
CA TYR A 567 2.22 5.95 13.13
C TYR A 567 0.96 6.04 12.26
N ASP A 568 0.03 6.93 12.61
CA ASP A 568 -1.20 7.10 11.85
C ASP A 568 -1.34 8.55 11.39
N ARG A 569 -1.51 8.74 10.09
CA ARG A 569 -1.80 10.04 9.45
C ARG A 569 -0.91 11.17 9.96
N TYR A 570 0.38 10.86 10.07
CA TYR A 570 1.37 11.78 10.63
C TYR A 570 1.69 12.96 9.69
N ASP A 571 1.98 14.10 10.28
CA ASP A 571 2.69 15.18 9.61
C ASP A 571 4.19 14.84 9.53
N VAL A 572 4.74 14.86 8.31
CA VAL A 572 6.14 14.45 8.07
C VAL A 572 7.12 15.33 8.84
N LYS A 573 6.91 16.66 8.85
CA LYS A 573 7.82 17.59 9.54
C LYS A 573 7.78 17.38 11.04
N GLN A 574 6.59 17.15 11.60
CA GLN A 574 6.44 16.86 13.03
C GLN A 574 7.10 15.53 13.38
N LEU A 575 6.88 14.47 12.59
CA LEU A 575 7.52 13.17 12.80
C LEU A 575 9.05 13.27 12.76
N LEU A 576 9.60 14.00 11.80
CA LEU A 576 11.04 14.27 11.75
C LEU A 576 11.52 15.03 12.97
N SER A 577 10.80 16.07 13.39
CA SER A 577 11.12 16.85 14.59
C SER A 577 11.13 16.00 15.86
N ASP A 578 10.12 15.15 16.04
CA ASP A 578 9.99 14.26 17.21
C ASP A 578 11.09 13.20 17.28
N ASN A 579 11.66 12.85 16.12
CA ASN A 579 12.79 11.94 15.99
C ASN A 579 14.16 12.65 15.92
N ARG A 580 14.20 13.97 16.09
CA ARG A 580 15.41 14.81 16.01
C ARG A 580 16.11 14.69 14.64
N LEU A 581 15.33 14.68 13.58
CA LEU A 581 15.78 14.51 12.19
C LEU A 581 15.62 15.78 11.34
N LEU A 582 15.29 16.94 11.93
CA LEU A 582 15.46 18.23 11.24
C LEU A 582 16.95 18.54 11.12
N ASP A 583 17.36 19.18 10.04
CA ASP A 583 18.78 19.41 9.72
C ASP A 583 19.51 20.13 10.87
N GLU A 584 18.87 21.13 11.47
CA GLU A 584 19.42 21.88 12.62
C GLU A 584 19.53 21.01 13.87
N GLN A 585 18.55 20.14 14.14
CA GLN A 585 18.58 19.23 15.30
C GLN A 585 19.70 18.20 15.17
N ILE A 586 19.93 17.67 13.97
CA ILE A 586 21.02 16.74 13.70
C ILE A 586 22.37 17.44 13.98
N VAL A 587 22.53 18.66 13.52
CA VAL A 587 23.75 19.44 13.75
C VAL A 587 23.95 19.74 15.24
N GLU A 588 22.90 20.11 15.97
CA GLU A 588 22.97 20.29 17.44
C GLU A 588 23.46 19.02 18.13
N ASP A 589 22.87 17.85 17.78
CA ASP A 589 23.27 16.57 18.39
C ASP A 589 24.71 16.19 18.05
N ILE A 590 25.15 16.42 16.81
CA ILE A 590 26.54 16.24 16.40
C ILE A 590 27.49 17.09 17.28
N LEU A 591 27.18 18.38 17.43
CA LEU A 591 28.00 19.31 18.21
C LEU A 591 28.08 18.92 19.69
N LEU A 592 26.99 18.40 20.27
CA LEU A 592 27.02 17.86 21.63
C LEU A 592 28.00 16.69 21.75
N VAL A 593 27.92 15.72 20.83
CA VAL A 593 28.73 14.49 20.88
C VAL A 593 30.21 14.73 20.66
N ILE A 594 30.59 15.69 19.78
CA ILE A 594 32.03 15.97 19.50
C ILE A 594 32.68 16.90 20.49
N ASN A 595 31.93 17.66 21.30
CA ASN A 595 32.45 18.54 22.34
C ASN A 595 32.52 17.87 23.72
N ASP A 596 31.86 16.70 23.89
CA ASP A 596 31.99 15.78 25.02
C ASP A 596 33.21 14.85 24.86
#